data_1bc5b62f34030c4d763b442804779c23
#
_entry.id   1bc5b62f34030c4d763b442804779c23
#
_cell.length_a   1.000
_cell.length_b   1.000
_cell.length_c   1.000
_cell.angle_alpha   90.00
_cell.angle_beta   90.00
_cell.angle_gamma   90.00
#
_symmetry.space_group_name_H-M   'P 1'
#
loop_
_entity.id
_entity.type
_entity.pdbx_description
1 polymer ?
#
loop_
_entity_poly.entity_id
_entity_poly.type
_entity_poly.pdbx_seq_one_letter_code
_entity_poly.pdbx_strand_id
1 'polypeptide(L)'
;VSQKRTTSCRSSVGAVVSEEKAIFPRFSIGESLIPQCMDNLEEAGLLEAVKKAGFQKKFGARFLKGSQVGEFDFSQKFGKGWDWTWQVPRADFDLVLAEEAQNQGVDILFNAEVINVEFEGNRSITTVKNKVGEIGQIQADFIIDASGFGRVLAKQLKLEAKPQIGAHSSIFTHIKEIDRPKGKEGELITFEILSTKVWFWYFPFSNGNSSLGFVAPNEWFDQFPEDKTGAFQEMLKNLENYKGRFDEIPFLFEPIKMENLSKNVTKLYGDGYALTGNSAEFLDPVFSSGVAFATTSGLLAAKLALRQLTHQKVNWQTEYVDYIQKGVNVFSTYVKEWYSGNLQKIMFHPNPNAAIKAQICAVLAGYVWDESNPFVKKHERIVKNVAALIEMDENNKKA
;
A
#
# COMPACT_ATOMS: atom_id res chain seq x y z
N VAL A 1 -6.90 -19.28 -43.22
CA VAL A 1 -5.72 -18.41 -43.37
C VAL A 1 -5.98 -17.18 -42.51
N SER A 2 -5.45 -17.23 -41.28
CA SER A 2 -5.55 -16.15 -40.32
C SER A 2 -4.48 -15.09 -40.65
N GLN A 3 -4.92 -13.93 -41.10
CA GLN A 3 -4.03 -12.78 -41.22
C GLN A 3 -3.64 -12.29 -39.81
N LYS A 4 -2.38 -12.49 -39.44
CA LYS A 4 -1.77 -11.81 -38.30
C LYS A 4 -1.77 -10.30 -38.59
N ARG A 5 -2.69 -9.57 -37.96
CA ARG A 5 -2.56 -8.11 -37.89
C ARG A 5 -1.46 -7.80 -36.87
N THR A 6 -0.26 -7.63 -37.34
CA THR A 6 0.80 -6.94 -36.59
C THR A 6 0.47 -5.46 -36.60
N THR A 7 -0.19 -5.00 -35.54
CA THR A 7 -0.29 -3.56 -35.29
C THR A 7 1.06 -3.13 -34.73
N SER A 8 2.00 -2.77 -35.60
CA SER A 8 3.21 -2.11 -35.19
C SER A 8 2.87 -0.67 -34.82
N CYS A 9 2.57 -0.44 -33.56
CA CYS A 9 2.60 0.92 -33.02
C CYS A 9 4.07 1.34 -32.97
N ARG A 10 4.56 2.04 -33.98
CA ARG A 10 5.79 2.82 -33.90
C ARG A 10 5.45 4.07 -33.11
N SER A 11 5.71 4.04 -31.80
CA SER A 11 5.65 5.25 -31.01
C SER A 11 6.77 6.20 -31.45
N SER A 12 6.40 7.43 -31.79
CA SER A 12 7.33 8.55 -31.81
C SER A 12 7.99 8.68 -30.44
N VAL A 13 9.21 9.19 -30.36
CA VAL A 13 9.92 9.47 -29.12
C VAL A 13 8.98 10.16 -28.14
N GLY A 14 8.64 9.46 -27.02
CA GLY A 14 7.83 10.00 -25.94
C GLY A 14 6.43 9.40 -25.73
N ALA A 15 5.99 8.38 -26.48
CA ALA A 15 4.71 7.73 -26.20
C ALA A 15 4.82 6.81 -24.98
N VAL A 16 3.87 6.93 -24.04
CA VAL A 16 3.70 6.04 -22.88
C VAL A 16 2.48 5.17 -23.15
N VAL A 17 2.66 3.85 -23.10
CA VAL A 17 1.58 2.86 -23.20
C VAL A 17 1.52 2.09 -21.89
N SER A 18 0.33 1.91 -21.34
CA SER A 18 0.09 1.08 -20.17
C SER A 18 -0.83 -0.08 -20.54
N GLU A 19 -0.47 -1.29 -20.16
CA GLU A 19 -1.28 -2.48 -20.33
C GLU A 19 -1.94 -2.86 -19.00
N GLU A 20 -3.27 -2.97 -18.99
CA GLU A 20 -4.07 -3.35 -17.84
C GLU A 20 -4.95 -4.56 -18.18
N LYS A 21 -4.80 -5.63 -17.41
CA LYS A 21 -5.56 -6.87 -17.57
C LYS A 21 -7.07 -6.68 -17.39
N ALA A 22 -7.47 -5.76 -16.52
CA ALA A 22 -8.86 -5.48 -16.19
C ALA A 22 -9.42 -4.27 -16.97
N ILE A 23 -10.71 -4.02 -16.83
CA ILE A 23 -11.36 -2.76 -17.17
C ILE A 23 -11.65 -2.04 -15.87
N PHE A 24 -11.37 -0.74 -15.80
CA PHE A 24 -11.78 0.08 -14.67
C PHE A 24 -13.26 0.51 -14.78
N PRO A 25 -13.98 0.69 -13.65
CA PRO A 25 -13.50 0.48 -12.28
C PRO A 25 -13.34 -1.01 -11.95
N ARG A 26 -12.27 -1.35 -11.23
CA ARG A 26 -12.05 -2.71 -10.73
C ARG A 26 -11.68 -2.70 -9.25
N PHE A 27 -12.13 -3.71 -8.53
CA PHE A 27 -11.78 -3.84 -7.11
C PHE A 27 -10.26 -4.06 -6.92
N SER A 28 -9.71 -3.40 -5.92
CA SER A 28 -8.38 -3.66 -5.36
C SER A 28 -8.40 -3.35 -3.87
N ILE A 29 -7.48 -3.93 -3.10
CA ILE A 29 -7.27 -3.56 -1.69
C ILE A 29 -6.14 -2.52 -1.58
N GLY A 30 -6.05 -1.81 -0.44
CA GLY A 30 -5.11 -0.72 -0.21
C GLY A 30 -5.82 0.64 -0.22
N GLU A 31 -6.83 0.78 0.61
CA GLU A 31 -7.85 1.84 0.61
C GLU A 31 -7.54 3.00 1.56
N SER A 32 -6.51 2.83 2.38
CA SER A 32 -6.05 3.85 3.31
C SER A 32 -4.73 4.44 2.79
N LEU A 33 -4.74 5.69 2.37
CA LEU A 33 -3.53 6.39 1.96
C LEU A 33 -2.79 6.96 3.17
N ILE A 34 -1.55 7.41 2.94
CA ILE A 34 -0.76 8.19 3.91
C ILE A 34 -0.30 9.50 3.27
N PRO A 35 -0.02 10.56 4.04
CA PRO A 35 0.28 11.90 3.52
C PRO A 35 1.35 11.96 2.42
N GLN A 36 2.38 11.12 2.46
CA GLN A 36 3.41 11.04 1.40
C GLN A 36 2.82 10.76 0.01
N CYS A 37 1.66 10.10 -0.10
CA CYS A 37 0.98 9.92 -1.39
C CYS A 37 0.58 11.25 -2.03
N MET A 38 0.29 12.27 -1.22
CA MET A 38 -0.13 13.59 -1.71
C MET A 38 1.01 14.28 -2.46
N ASP A 39 2.24 14.19 -1.91
CA ASP A 39 3.44 14.75 -2.57
C ASP A 39 3.66 14.10 -3.94
N ASN A 40 3.51 12.77 -4.01
CA ASN A 40 3.68 12.02 -5.25
C ASN A 40 2.58 12.33 -6.29
N LEU A 41 1.31 12.45 -5.84
CA LEU A 41 0.18 12.82 -6.72
C LEU A 41 0.31 14.25 -7.23
N GLU A 42 0.78 15.18 -6.40
CA GLU A 42 1.02 16.58 -6.78
C GLU A 42 2.10 16.65 -7.86
N GLU A 43 3.23 15.99 -7.63
CA GLU A 43 4.33 15.99 -8.60
C GLU A 43 3.97 15.30 -9.92
N ALA A 44 3.12 14.26 -9.88
CA ALA A 44 2.61 13.58 -11.06
C ALA A 44 1.49 14.36 -11.80
N GLY A 45 1.03 15.51 -11.26
CA GLY A 45 -0.08 16.28 -11.83
C GLY A 45 -1.47 15.63 -11.62
N LEU A 46 -1.60 14.67 -10.72
CA LEU A 46 -2.83 13.89 -10.48
C LEU A 46 -3.66 14.40 -9.29
N LEU A 47 -3.07 15.25 -8.44
CA LEU A 47 -3.66 15.66 -7.17
C LEU A 47 -5.03 16.34 -7.32
N GLU A 48 -5.19 17.23 -8.31
CA GLU A 48 -6.44 17.98 -8.49
C GLU A 48 -7.59 17.10 -8.99
N ALA A 49 -7.31 16.09 -9.80
CA ALA A 49 -8.31 15.10 -10.21
C ALA A 49 -8.82 14.29 -8.99
N VAL A 50 -7.90 13.83 -8.13
CA VAL A 50 -8.26 13.13 -6.89
C VAL A 50 -9.03 14.01 -5.91
N LYS A 51 -8.68 15.30 -5.77
CA LYS A 51 -9.44 16.24 -4.94
C LYS A 51 -10.89 16.41 -5.42
N LYS A 52 -11.11 16.47 -6.73
CA LYS A 52 -12.46 16.60 -7.33
C LYS A 52 -13.33 15.37 -7.09
N ALA A 53 -12.76 14.20 -6.93
CA ALA A 53 -13.50 12.96 -6.67
C ALA A 53 -14.19 12.93 -5.29
N GLY A 54 -13.79 13.78 -4.33
CA GLY A 54 -14.49 13.94 -3.06
C GLY A 54 -14.38 12.76 -2.10
N PHE A 55 -13.26 12.06 -2.13
CA PHE A 55 -12.99 10.95 -1.20
C PHE A 55 -12.96 11.40 0.26
N GLN A 56 -13.20 10.46 1.18
CA GLN A 56 -13.16 10.71 2.62
C GLN A 56 -11.77 11.20 3.03
N LYS A 57 -11.68 12.39 3.61
CA LYS A 57 -10.43 12.91 4.15
C LYS A 57 -10.00 12.10 5.37
N LYS A 58 -8.70 11.83 5.43
CA LYS A 58 -8.04 11.14 6.51
C LYS A 58 -7.02 12.07 7.18
N PHE A 59 -7.30 12.46 8.41
CA PHE A 59 -6.44 13.34 9.21
C PHE A 59 -5.50 12.59 10.16
N GLY A 60 -5.61 11.27 10.22
CA GLY A 60 -4.83 10.47 11.14
C GLY A 60 -5.26 9.02 11.17
N ALA A 61 -4.92 8.34 12.28
CA ALA A 61 -5.31 6.96 12.55
C ALA A 61 -5.56 6.75 14.03
N ARG A 62 -6.53 5.91 14.36
CA ARG A 62 -6.91 5.51 15.72
C ARG A 62 -6.63 4.04 15.92
N PHE A 63 -6.00 3.70 17.02
CA PHE A 63 -5.69 2.34 17.42
C PHE A 63 -6.37 2.07 18.77
N LEU A 64 -7.09 0.96 18.87
CA LEU A 64 -7.80 0.53 20.07
C LEU A 64 -7.24 -0.80 20.55
N LYS A 65 -7.02 -0.95 21.85
CA LYS A 65 -6.59 -2.20 22.47
C LYS A 65 -7.24 -2.33 23.85
N GLY A 66 -8.34 -3.05 23.93
CA GLY A 66 -9.22 -2.99 25.09
C GLY A 66 -9.66 -1.54 25.34
N SER A 67 -9.47 -1.04 26.55
CA SER A 67 -9.77 0.35 26.92
C SER A 67 -8.71 1.38 26.52
N GLN A 68 -7.56 0.94 25.98
CA GLN A 68 -6.47 1.83 25.59
C GLN A 68 -6.71 2.41 24.20
N VAL A 69 -6.42 3.69 24.03
CA VAL A 69 -6.54 4.42 22.76
C VAL A 69 -5.21 5.07 22.40
N GLY A 70 -4.67 4.69 21.25
CA GLY A 70 -3.55 5.36 20.61
C GLY A 70 -4.07 6.14 19.39
N GLU A 71 -3.92 7.45 19.37
CA GLU A 71 -4.39 8.28 18.27
C GLU A 71 -3.27 9.15 17.74
N PHE A 72 -3.13 9.18 16.41
CA PHE A 72 -2.17 9.99 15.69
C PHE A 72 -2.89 10.94 14.75
N ASP A 73 -2.61 12.23 14.89
CA ASP A 73 -3.11 13.29 14.04
C ASP A 73 -1.95 13.79 13.17
N PHE A 74 -2.10 13.72 11.87
CA PHE A 74 -1.04 14.09 10.93
C PHE A 74 -0.64 15.56 10.99
N SER A 75 -1.52 16.44 11.52
CA SER A 75 -1.17 17.84 11.75
C SER A 75 -0.15 18.04 12.88
N GLN A 76 0.01 17.02 13.74
CA GLN A 76 0.97 17.01 14.83
C GLN A 76 2.27 16.26 14.50
N LYS A 77 2.47 15.85 13.25
CA LYS A 77 3.67 15.14 12.84
C LYS A 77 4.91 16.01 12.93
N PHE A 78 6.05 15.39 13.14
CA PHE A 78 7.36 16.04 13.05
C PHE A 78 7.66 16.41 11.59
N GLY A 79 8.30 17.57 11.38
CA GLY A 79 8.74 18.00 10.06
C GLY A 79 7.66 18.62 9.18
N LYS A 80 7.97 18.74 7.90
CA LYS A 80 7.08 19.32 6.88
C LYS A 80 6.25 18.23 6.19
N GLY A 81 5.41 18.63 5.25
CA GLY A 81 4.59 17.75 4.41
C GLY A 81 3.11 17.89 4.74
N TRP A 82 2.29 17.12 4.06
CA TRP A 82 0.83 17.18 4.17
C TRP A 82 0.34 16.71 5.55
N ASP A 83 -0.71 17.38 6.05
CA ASP A 83 -1.32 17.11 7.36
C ASP A 83 -2.56 16.20 7.26
N TRP A 84 -2.89 15.74 6.07
CA TRP A 84 -4.02 14.89 5.78
C TRP A 84 -3.81 14.13 4.45
N THR A 85 -4.70 13.19 4.20
CA THR A 85 -4.77 12.42 2.95
C THR A 85 -6.21 11.91 2.75
N TRP A 86 -6.41 10.77 2.07
CA TRP A 86 -7.73 10.18 1.84
C TRP A 86 -7.83 8.71 2.25
N GLN A 87 -9.07 8.30 2.50
CA GLN A 87 -9.56 6.93 2.48
C GLN A 87 -10.34 6.76 1.18
N VAL A 88 -9.97 5.76 0.38
CA VAL A 88 -10.45 5.67 -1.00
C VAL A 88 -10.98 4.27 -1.32
N PRO A 89 -12.20 4.15 -1.85
CA PRO A 89 -12.57 2.96 -2.58
C PRO A 89 -11.63 2.85 -3.80
N ARG A 90 -10.83 1.79 -3.86
CA ARG A 90 -9.77 1.67 -4.87
C ARG A 90 -10.31 1.60 -6.29
N ALA A 91 -11.50 1.05 -6.49
CA ALA A 91 -12.12 1.02 -7.82
C ALA A 91 -12.27 2.44 -8.39
N ASP A 92 -12.78 3.37 -7.57
CA ASP A 92 -13.01 4.75 -7.97
C ASP A 92 -11.69 5.54 -8.04
N PHE A 93 -10.81 5.33 -7.07
CA PHE A 93 -9.51 6.01 -7.03
C PHE A 93 -8.63 5.63 -8.23
N ASP A 94 -8.51 4.33 -8.51
CA ASP A 94 -7.69 3.84 -9.62
C ASP A 94 -8.27 4.30 -10.98
N LEU A 95 -9.62 4.39 -11.11
CA LEU A 95 -10.26 4.93 -12.30
C LEU A 95 -9.90 6.41 -12.51
N VAL A 96 -10.01 7.23 -11.46
CA VAL A 96 -9.65 8.67 -11.52
C VAL A 96 -8.21 8.85 -11.96
N LEU A 97 -7.29 8.04 -11.45
CA LEU A 97 -5.88 8.11 -11.85
C LEU A 97 -5.68 7.69 -13.31
N ALA A 98 -6.37 6.63 -13.76
CA ALA A 98 -6.28 6.16 -15.14
C ALA A 98 -6.83 7.18 -16.13
N GLU A 99 -8.01 7.74 -15.85
CA GLU A 99 -8.62 8.78 -16.69
C GLU A 99 -7.74 10.03 -16.79
N GLU A 100 -7.16 10.46 -15.67
CA GLU A 100 -6.27 11.62 -15.69
C GLU A 100 -4.96 11.32 -16.41
N ALA A 101 -4.40 10.11 -16.28
CA ALA A 101 -3.25 9.70 -17.08
C ALA A 101 -3.55 9.72 -18.58
N GLN A 102 -4.74 9.25 -19.00
CA GLN A 102 -5.19 9.33 -20.40
C GLN A 102 -5.33 10.80 -20.86
N ASN A 103 -5.88 11.68 -20.02
CA ASN A 103 -5.96 13.12 -20.30
C ASN A 103 -4.59 13.76 -20.50
N GLN A 104 -3.58 13.24 -19.82
CA GLN A 104 -2.16 13.65 -19.96
C GLN A 104 -1.46 12.97 -21.14
N GLY A 105 -2.15 12.16 -21.93
CA GLY A 105 -1.64 11.58 -23.19
C GLY A 105 -1.06 10.18 -23.04
N VAL A 106 -1.36 9.46 -21.96
CA VAL A 106 -0.98 8.04 -21.82
C VAL A 106 -2.00 7.16 -22.56
N ASP A 107 -1.54 6.29 -23.44
CA ASP A 107 -2.36 5.27 -24.07
C ASP A 107 -2.55 4.09 -23.11
N ILE A 108 -3.76 3.86 -22.62
CA ILE A 108 -4.08 2.72 -21.74
C ILE A 108 -4.81 1.64 -22.54
N LEU A 109 -4.20 0.48 -22.63
CA LEU A 109 -4.79 -0.71 -23.24
C LEU A 109 -5.47 -1.56 -22.17
N PHE A 110 -6.76 -1.42 -22.02
CA PHE A 110 -7.56 -2.27 -21.14
C PHE A 110 -7.78 -3.65 -21.73
N ASN A 111 -8.05 -4.65 -20.89
CA ASN A 111 -8.17 -6.07 -21.25
C ASN A 111 -6.93 -6.63 -21.96
N ALA A 112 -5.77 -6.10 -21.68
CA ALA A 112 -4.49 -6.48 -22.25
C ALA A 112 -3.64 -7.18 -21.18
N GLU A 113 -3.77 -8.50 -21.07
CA GLU A 113 -2.96 -9.30 -20.16
C GLU A 113 -1.56 -9.50 -20.75
N VAL A 114 -0.54 -9.01 -20.05
CA VAL A 114 0.86 -9.31 -20.39
C VAL A 114 1.14 -10.77 -20.10
N ILE A 115 1.46 -11.54 -21.14
CA ILE A 115 1.73 -12.98 -21.03
C ILE A 115 3.21 -13.33 -21.21
N ASN A 116 3.98 -12.47 -21.86
CA ASN A 116 5.44 -12.65 -22.03
C ASN A 116 6.12 -11.31 -22.29
N VAL A 117 7.38 -11.18 -21.87
CA VAL A 117 8.27 -10.06 -22.20
C VAL A 117 9.63 -10.60 -22.60
N GLU A 118 10.07 -10.26 -23.79
CA GLU A 118 11.39 -10.62 -24.33
C GLU A 118 12.26 -9.36 -24.39
N PHE A 119 13.52 -9.46 -23.98
CA PHE A 119 14.48 -8.37 -24.02
C PHE A 119 15.48 -8.63 -25.15
N GLU A 120 15.57 -7.68 -26.10
CA GLU A 120 16.48 -7.73 -27.24
C GLU A 120 17.40 -6.49 -27.22
N GLY A 121 18.57 -6.63 -26.62
CA GLY A 121 19.47 -5.49 -26.39
C GLY A 121 18.82 -4.43 -25.51
N ASN A 122 18.67 -3.21 -26.05
CA ASN A 122 18.05 -2.08 -25.33
C ASN A 122 16.54 -1.97 -25.54
N ARG A 123 15.89 -2.96 -26.12
CA ARG A 123 14.45 -2.98 -26.39
C ARG A 123 13.80 -4.19 -25.80
N SER A 124 12.50 -4.09 -25.59
CA SER A 124 11.65 -5.19 -25.16
C SER A 124 10.50 -5.40 -26.14
N ILE A 125 10.04 -6.65 -26.22
CA ILE A 125 8.84 -7.05 -26.93
C ILE A 125 7.89 -7.63 -25.90
N THR A 126 6.84 -6.89 -25.58
CA THR A 126 5.77 -7.34 -24.67
C THR A 126 4.68 -8.01 -25.49
N THR A 127 4.38 -9.27 -25.19
CA THR A 127 3.27 -10.01 -25.79
C THR A 127 2.06 -9.87 -24.87
N VAL A 128 0.96 -9.33 -25.41
CA VAL A 128 -0.31 -9.13 -24.71
C VAL A 128 -1.41 -10.01 -25.30
N LYS A 129 -2.34 -10.43 -24.46
CA LYS A 129 -3.52 -11.21 -24.82
C LYS A 129 -4.77 -10.49 -24.34
N ASN A 130 -5.72 -10.26 -25.23
CA ASN A 130 -7.02 -9.70 -24.88
C ASN A 130 -8.03 -10.76 -24.41
N LYS A 131 -9.21 -10.34 -23.94
CA LYS A 131 -10.25 -11.26 -23.43
C LYS A 131 -10.80 -12.25 -24.46
N VAL A 132 -10.72 -11.93 -25.75
CA VAL A 132 -11.17 -12.84 -26.82
C VAL A 132 -10.07 -13.76 -27.32
N GLY A 133 -8.88 -13.70 -26.68
CA GLY A 133 -7.75 -14.58 -26.98
C GLY A 133 -6.84 -14.08 -28.12
N GLU A 134 -7.06 -12.89 -28.65
CA GLU A 134 -6.18 -12.30 -29.65
C GLU A 134 -4.85 -11.88 -29.01
N ILE A 135 -3.76 -12.12 -29.73
CA ILE A 135 -2.41 -11.82 -29.28
C ILE A 135 -1.87 -10.63 -30.08
N GLY A 136 -1.37 -9.65 -29.36
CA GLY A 136 -0.66 -8.50 -29.88
C GLY A 136 0.75 -8.41 -29.32
N GLN A 137 1.59 -7.59 -29.95
CA GLN A 137 2.94 -7.30 -29.48
C GLN A 137 3.17 -5.80 -29.43
N ILE A 138 3.85 -5.35 -28.36
CA ILE A 138 4.23 -3.96 -28.14
C ILE A 138 5.73 -3.93 -27.95
N GLN A 139 6.40 -3.05 -28.69
CA GLN A 139 7.83 -2.77 -28.50
C GLN A 139 8.02 -1.55 -27.65
N ALA A 140 8.94 -1.62 -26.68
CA ALA A 140 9.28 -0.51 -25.81
C ALA A 140 10.80 -0.43 -25.58
N ASP A 141 11.29 0.79 -25.39
CA ASP A 141 12.69 1.05 -25.05
C ASP A 141 12.95 0.92 -23.55
N PHE A 142 11.89 0.96 -22.71
CA PHE A 142 11.95 0.73 -21.27
C PHE A 142 10.60 0.26 -20.72
N ILE A 143 10.63 -0.66 -19.76
CA ILE A 143 9.43 -1.17 -19.07
C ILE A 143 9.47 -0.78 -17.59
N ILE A 144 8.35 -0.27 -17.08
CA ILE A 144 8.11 -0.12 -15.65
C ILE A 144 7.05 -1.16 -15.25
N ASP A 145 7.45 -2.22 -14.56
CA ASP A 145 6.52 -3.22 -14.06
C ASP A 145 5.80 -2.70 -12.81
N ALA A 146 4.56 -2.32 -12.99
CA ALA A 146 3.61 -1.92 -11.94
C ALA A 146 2.48 -2.96 -11.76
N SER A 147 2.70 -4.22 -12.13
CA SER A 147 1.70 -5.30 -12.13
C SER A 147 1.22 -5.70 -10.73
N GLY A 148 1.67 -5.05 -9.69
CA GLY A 148 1.22 -5.25 -8.32
C GLY A 148 1.43 -6.70 -7.85
N PHE A 149 0.39 -7.31 -7.28
CA PHE A 149 0.43 -8.73 -6.88
C PHE A 149 0.46 -9.70 -8.07
N GLY A 150 0.26 -9.24 -9.31
CA GLY A 150 0.48 -10.02 -10.52
C GLY A 150 1.94 -10.44 -10.68
N ARG A 151 2.89 -9.53 -10.34
CA ARG A 151 4.34 -9.77 -10.30
C ARG A 151 4.88 -10.35 -11.61
N VAL A 152 4.50 -9.72 -12.73
CA VAL A 152 4.72 -10.25 -14.08
C VAL A 152 6.21 -10.48 -14.34
N LEU A 153 7.03 -9.43 -14.31
CA LEU A 153 8.47 -9.58 -14.56
C LEU A 153 9.18 -10.32 -13.42
N ALA A 154 8.76 -10.11 -12.17
CA ALA A 154 9.37 -10.80 -11.04
C ALA A 154 9.27 -12.32 -11.17
N LYS A 155 8.13 -12.84 -11.63
CA LYS A 155 7.91 -14.27 -11.89
C LYS A 155 8.66 -14.74 -13.13
N GLN A 156 8.49 -14.02 -14.23
CA GLN A 156 9.07 -14.40 -15.52
C GLN A 156 10.61 -14.45 -15.45
N LEU A 157 11.23 -13.47 -14.81
CA LEU A 157 12.69 -13.37 -14.67
C LEU A 157 13.23 -14.11 -13.43
N LYS A 158 12.36 -14.83 -12.68
CA LYS A 158 12.71 -15.60 -11.46
C LYS A 158 13.41 -14.73 -10.41
N LEU A 159 12.89 -13.53 -10.19
CA LEU A 159 13.41 -12.56 -9.23
C LEU A 159 12.76 -12.67 -7.84
N GLU A 160 11.79 -13.55 -7.66
CA GLU A 160 11.08 -13.68 -6.38
C GLU A 160 12.04 -14.10 -5.27
N ALA A 161 11.94 -13.43 -4.11
CA ALA A 161 12.76 -13.66 -2.95
C ALA A 161 11.91 -13.90 -1.71
N LYS A 162 12.55 -14.44 -0.65
CA LYS A 162 11.89 -14.64 0.64
C LYS A 162 11.51 -13.29 1.23
N PRO A 163 10.25 -13.11 1.68
CA PRO A 163 9.82 -11.88 2.34
C PRO A 163 10.60 -11.58 3.62
N GLN A 164 10.74 -10.30 3.94
CA GLN A 164 11.40 -9.83 5.18
C GLN A 164 10.51 -9.93 6.41
N ILE A 165 9.20 -9.94 6.21
CA ILE A 165 8.18 -10.01 7.25
C ILE A 165 7.56 -11.41 7.26
N GLY A 166 7.16 -11.89 8.44
CA GLY A 166 6.48 -13.18 8.60
C GLY A 166 5.17 -13.26 7.81
N ALA A 167 4.71 -14.48 7.54
CA ALA A 167 3.49 -14.70 6.80
C ALA A 167 2.26 -14.24 7.59
N HIS A 168 1.62 -13.19 7.10
CA HIS A 168 0.29 -12.76 7.52
C HIS A 168 -0.67 -12.87 6.34
N SER A 169 -1.92 -13.17 6.65
CA SER A 169 -3.03 -13.15 5.71
C SER A 169 -4.06 -12.11 6.14
N SER A 170 -4.89 -11.70 5.22
CA SER A 170 -6.04 -10.84 5.50
C SER A 170 -7.32 -11.45 4.94
N ILE A 171 -8.44 -11.16 5.61
CA ILE A 171 -9.78 -11.37 5.09
C ILE A 171 -10.55 -10.08 5.24
N PHE A 172 -11.30 -9.67 4.22
CA PHE A 172 -11.96 -8.37 4.21
C PHE A 172 -13.19 -8.35 3.31
N THR A 173 -14.07 -7.39 3.60
CA THR A 173 -15.25 -7.06 2.84
C THR A 173 -15.63 -5.61 2.99
N HIS A 174 -16.64 -5.15 2.26
CA HIS A 174 -17.28 -3.85 2.46
C HIS A 174 -18.69 -4.04 3.01
N ILE A 175 -19.12 -3.03 3.75
CA ILE A 175 -20.50 -2.88 4.22
C ILE A 175 -21.06 -1.52 3.77
N LYS A 176 -22.38 -1.41 3.67
CA LYS A 176 -23.06 -0.11 3.66
C LYS A 176 -23.44 0.21 5.10
N GLU A 177 -22.87 1.27 5.65
CA GLU A 177 -23.16 1.62 7.03
C GLU A 177 -24.58 2.16 7.19
N ILE A 178 -25.20 1.73 8.26
CA ILE A 178 -26.43 2.28 8.79
C ILE A 178 -26.03 3.22 9.92
N ASP A 179 -26.08 3.58 10.77
CA ASP A 179 -25.73 4.43 11.92
C ASP A 179 -24.22 4.71 12.10
N ARG A 180 -23.57 5.31 11.10
CA ARG A 180 -22.19 5.77 11.23
C ARG A 180 -22.09 6.82 12.35
N PRO A 181 -21.16 6.69 13.30
CA PRO A 181 -20.90 7.73 14.30
C PRO A 181 -20.61 9.08 13.63
N LYS A 182 -21.09 10.16 14.25
CA LYS A 182 -20.81 11.51 13.74
C LYS A 182 -19.44 12.00 14.19
N GLY A 183 -18.85 12.87 13.37
CA GLY A 183 -17.56 13.49 13.64
C GLY A 183 -16.39 12.50 13.58
N LYS A 184 -15.40 12.73 14.40
CA LYS A 184 -14.09 12.06 14.33
C LYS A 184 -14.18 10.53 14.39
N GLU A 185 -15.08 9.96 15.15
CA GLU A 185 -15.24 8.50 15.28
C GLU A 185 -15.75 7.83 14.01
N GLY A 186 -16.59 8.53 13.24
CA GLY A 186 -17.11 8.03 11.97
C GLY A 186 -16.27 8.45 10.75
N GLU A 187 -15.20 9.21 10.93
CA GLU A 187 -14.35 9.71 9.85
C GLU A 187 -12.95 9.12 9.87
N LEU A 188 -12.40 8.80 11.06
CA LEU A 188 -11.06 8.23 11.18
C LEU A 188 -11.03 6.74 10.84
N ILE A 189 -9.95 6.33 10.16
CA ILE A 189 -9.61 4.92 10.14
C ILE A 189 -9.31 4.46 11.57
N THR A 190 -9.82 3.30 11.89
CA THR A 190 -9.61 2.71 13.21
C THR A 190 -9.12 1.27 13.08
N PHE A 191 -8.13 0.96 13.90
CA PHE A 191 -7.60 -0.39 14.07
C PHE A 191 -7.96 -0.88 15.46
N GLU A 192 -8.55 -2.06 15.59
CA GLU A 192 -8.72 -2.74 16.86
C GLU A 192 -7.73 -3.89 16.97
N ILE A 193 -6.95 -3.89 18.05
CA ILE A 193 -5.87 -4.83 18.29
C ILE A 193 -6.36 -5.94 19.23
N LEU A 194 -6.68 -7.10 18.66
CA LEU A 194 -7.17 -8.26 19.41
C LEU A 194 -6.02 -8.97 20.14
N SER A 195 -4.85 -9.00 19.52
CA SER A 195 -3.61 -9.47 20.13
C SER A 195 -2.42 -8.80 19.46
N THR A 196 -1.21 -9.05 19.93
CA THR A 196 -0.01 -8.46 19.32
C THR A 196 0.12 -8.71 17.81
N LYS A 197 -0.46 -9.82 17.31
CA LYS A 197 -0.36 -10.24 15.90
C LYS A 197 -1.69 -10.24 15.16
N VAL A 198 -2.79 -9.98 15.82
CA VAL A 198 -4.15 -10.02 15.24
C VAL A 198 -4.79 -8.66 15.40
N TRP A 199 -5.24 -8.09 14.32
CA TRP A 199 -5.88 -6.79 14.31
C TRP A 199 -6.97 -6.70 13.25
N PHE A 200 -7.96 -5.86 13.55
CA PHE A 200 -9.09 -5.54 12.70
C PHE A 200 -8.95 -4.10 12.19
N TRP A 201 -9.48 -3.81 11.01
CA TRP A 201 -9.61 -2.44 10.52
C TRP A 201 -11.05 -2.07 10.21
N TYR A 202 -11.35 -0.80 10.42
CA TYR A 202 -12.56 -0.11 10.02
C TYR A 202 -12.18 1.16 9.28
N PHE A 203 -12.50 1.24 7.96
CA PHE A 203 -12.17 2.39 7.11
C PHE A 203 -13.44 2.93 6.47
N PRO A 204 -14.00 4.06 6.98
CA PRO A 204 -15.19 4.68 6.42
C PRO A 204 -14.87 5.46 5.14
N PHE A 205 -15.77 5.36 4.12
CA PHE A 205 -15.69 6.10 2.88
C PHE A 205 -16.75 7.20 2.79
N SER A 206 -16.53 8.20 1.92
CA SER A 206 -17.46 9.31 1.72
C SER A 206 -18.79 8.89 1.08
N ASN A 207 -18.84 7.74 0.39
CA ASN A 207 -20.06 7.21 -0.24
C ASN A 207 -21.00 6.45 0.72
N GLY A 208 -20.70 6.46 2.02
CA GLY A 208 -21.48 5.77 3.04
C GLY A 208 -21.16 4.27 3.22
N ASN A 209 -20.21 3.74 2.45
CA ASN A 209 -19.69 2.40 2.66
C ASN A 209 -18.50 2.43 3.63
N SER A 210 -18.14 1.27 4.16
CA SER A 210 -16.91 1.10 4.92
C SER A 210 -16.23 -0.22 4.59
N SER A 211 -14.90 -0.22 4.62
CA SER A 211 -14.09 -1.42 4.52
C SER A 211 -13.84 -1.99 5.91
N LEU A 212 -14.06 -3.27 6.05
CA LEU A 212 -13.79 -4.06 7.24
C LEU A 212 -12.84 -5.19 6.90
N GLY A 213 -11.91 -5.51 7.80
CA GLY A 213 -11.09 -6.68 7.60
C GLY A 213 -10.20 -7.02 8.78
N PHE A 214 -9.68 -8.24 8.74
CA PHE A 214 -8.76 -8.78 9.73
C PHE A 214 -7.43 -9.11 9.10
N VAL A 215 -6.36 -8.90 9.84
CA VAL A 215 -5.02 -9.39 9.52
C VAL A 215 -4.53 -10.22 10.69
N ALA A 216 -4.00 -11.39 10.37
CA ALA A 216 -3.49 -12.34 11.35
C ALA A 216 -2.45 -13.29 10.73
N PRO A 217 -1.66 -14.01 11.55
CA PRO A 217 -0.95 -15.19 11.10
C PRO A 217 -1.91 -16.24 10.51
N ASN A 218 -1.44 -17.05 9.56
CA ASN A 218 -2.29 -17.99 8.83
C ASN A 218 -3.05 -18.93 9.76
N GLU A 219 -2.38 -19.45 10.79
CA GLU A 219 -2.93 -20.38 11.78
C GLU A 219 -4.10 -19.78 12.61
N TRP A 220 -4.20 -18.45 12.71
CA TRP A 220 -5.32 -17.83 13.40
C TRP A 220 -6.65 -18.03 12.67
N PHE A 221 -6.61 -18.15 11.35
CA PHE A 221 -7.81 -18.33 10.53
C PHE A 221 -8.34 -19.76 10.58
N ASP A 222 -7.53 -20.75 10.96
CA ASP A 222 -7.89 -22.16 10.96
C ASP A 222 -8.96 -22.53 12.01
N GLN A 223 -9.20 -21.66 12.98
CA GLN A 223 -10.23 -21.86 14.02
C GLN A 223 -11.66 -21.45 13.56
N PHE A 224 -11.79 -20.86 12.38
CA PHE A 224 -13.06 -20.38 11.85
C PHE A 224 -13.61 -21.32 10.77
N PRO A 225 -14.93 -21.27 10.45
CA PRO A 225 -15.54 -22.06 9.38
C PRO A 225 -14.83 -21.87 8.02
N GLU A 226 -14.95 -22.87 7.13
CA GLU A 226 -14.44 -22.76 5.75
C GLU A 226 -15.25 -21.75 4.91
N ASP A 227 -16.54 -21.60 5.19
CA ASP A 227 -17.38 -20.56 4.59
C ASP A 227 -16.91 -19.18 5.01
N LYS A 228 -16.44 -18.40 4.05
CA LYS A 228 -15.82 -17.08 4.31
C LYS A 228 -16.77 -16.08 4.94
N THR A 229 -18.06 -16.12 4.58
CA THR A 229 -19.08 -15.24 5.15
C THR A 229 -19.31 -15.56 6.60
N GLY A 230 -19.56 -16.83 6.92
CA GLY A 230 -19.69 -17.30 8.29
C GLY A 230 -18.43 -17.07 9.12
N ALA A 231 -17.26 -17.37 8.54
CA ALA A 231 -15.97 -17.11 9.19
C ALA A 231 -15.81 -15.63 9.57
N PHE A 232 -16.12 -14.72 8.64
CA PHE A 232 -15.99 -13.28 8.89
C PHE A 232 -16.99 -12.80 9.98
N GLN A 233 -18.22 -13.31 9.97
CA GLN A 233 -19.21 -13.03 11.01
C GLN A 233 -18.74 -13.53 12.39
N GLU A 234 -18.16 -14.73 12.47
CA GLU A 234 -17.58 -15.24 13.72
C GLU A 234 -16.38 -14.40 14.18
N MET A 235 -15.53 -13.94 13.26
CA MET A 235 -14.41 -13.05 13.58
C MET A 235 -14.90 -11.72 14.19
N LEU A 236 -15.99 -11.13 13.67
CA LEU A 236 -16.56 -9.89 14.19
C LEU A 236 -17.00 -10.01 15.64
N LYS A 237 -17.41 -11.20 16.10
CA LYS A 237 -17.79 -11.44 17.52
C LYS A 237 -16.61 -11.34 18.49
N ASN A 238 -15.37 -11.42 17.99
CA ASN A 238 -14.16 -11.25 18.81
C ASN A 238 -13.78 -9.78 19.05
N LEU A 239 -14.46 -8.84 18.39
CA LEU A 239 -14.21 -7.41 18.60
C LEU A 239 -14.75 -6.98 19.98
N GLU A 240 -13.95 -6.22 20.71
CA GLU A 240 -14.33 -5.67 22.02
C GLU A 240 -14.96 -4.28 21.85
N ASN A 241 -14.31 -3.40 21.07
CA ASN A 241 -14.74 -2.02 20.88
C ASN A 241 -15.87 -1.88 19.84
N TYR A 242 -15.95 -2.82 18.90
CA TYR A 242 -17.00 -2.86 17.86
C TYR A 242 -17.99 -4.02 18.07
N LYS A 243 -18.04 -4.59 19.26
CA LYS A 243 -18.91 -5.73 19.58
C LYS A 243 -20.37 -5.43 19.21
N GLY A 244 -20.96 -6.29 18.39
CA GLY A 244 -22.34 -6.20 17.94
C GLY A 244 -22.64 -5.13 16.91
N ARG A 245 -21.71 -4.23 16.59
CA ARG A 245 -21.97 -3.12 15.67
C ARG A 245 -22.25 -3.56 14.22
N PHE A 246 -21.67 -4.66 13.79
CA PHE A 246 -21.72 -5.10 12.40
C PHE A 246 -22.51 -6.40 12.19
N ASP A 247 -23.12 -6.97 13.25
CA ASP A 247 -23.68 -8.32 13.25
C ASP A 247 -24.79 -8.53 12.22
N GLU A 248 -25.65 -7.52 12.01
CA GLU A 248 -26.80 -7.61 11.09
C GLU A 248 -26.60 -6.85 9.78
N ILE A 249 -25.41 -6.29 9.55
CA ILE A 249 -25.16 -5.52 8.35
C ILE A 249 -24.72 -6.44 7.22
N PRO A 250 -25.45 -6.48 6.07
CA PRO A 250 -25.08 -7.33 4.96
C PRO A 250 -23.76 -6.87 4.32
N PHE A 251 -22.93 -7.84 3.96
CA PHE A 251 -21.71 -7.57 3.22
C PHE A 251 -22.05 -7.20 1.75
N LEU A 252 -21.34 -6.22 1.20
CA LEU A 252 -21.52 -5.80 -0.19
C LEU A 252 -20.96 -6.82 -1.19
N PHE A 253 -20.04 -7.66 -0.76
CA PHE A 253 -19.51 -8.81 -1.49
C PHE A 253 -19.00 -9.87 -0.49
N GLU A 254 -18.93 -11.12 -0.96
CA GLU A 254 -18.35 -12.21 -0.18
C GLU A 254 -16.94 -11.85 0.29
N PRO A 255 -16.59 -12.06 1.59
CA PRO A 255 -15.26 -11.74 2.08
C PRO A 255 -14.13 -12.37 1.24
N ILE A 256 -13.14 -11.57 0.90
CA ILE A 256 -11.98 -11.98 0.11
C ILE A 256 -10.82 -12.27 1.07
N LYS A 257 -10.26 -13.49 0.97
CA LYS A 257 -9.05 -13.85 1.71
C LYS A 257 -7.83 -13.67 0.80
N MET A 258 -6.81 -12.97 1.31
CA MET A 258 -5.50 -12.84 0.68
C MET A 258 -4.45 -13.46 1.59
N GLU A 259 -3.73 -14.43 1.08
CA GLU A 259 -2.73 -15.18 1.85
C GLU A 259 -1.30 -14.71 1.55
N ASN A 260 -0.46 -14.82 2.58
CA ASN A 260 0.96 -14.54 2.45
C ASN A 260 1.23 -13.16 1.82
N LEU A 261 0.75 -12.11 2.46
CA LEU A 261 0.75 -10.74 1.94
C LEU A 261 2.14 -10.22 1.59
N SER A 262 3.14 -10.48 2.45
CA SER A 262 4.52 -10.02 2.22
C SER A 262 5.15 -10.61 0.96
N LYS A 263 5.78 -9.74 0.17
CA LYS A 263 6.48 -10.09 -1.08
C LYS A 263 7.82 -9.39 -1.14
N ASN A 264 8.80 -10.01 -1.81
CA ASN A 264 10.12 -9.42 -2.02
C ASN A 264 10.74 -9.92 -3.34
N VAL A 265 11.76 -9.24 -3.84
CA VAL A 265 12.53 -9.60 -5.02
C VAL A 265 14.04 -9.47 -4.76
N THR A 266 14.83 -10.18 -5.57
CA THR A 266 16.31 -10.12 -5.52
C THR A 266 16.87 -8.90 -6.22
N LYS A 267 16.12 -8.30 -7.18
CA LYS A 267 16.53 -7.11 -7.95
C LYS A 267 15.32 -6.23 -8.23
N LEU A 268 15.52 -4.91 -8.15
CA LEU A 268 14.49 -3.91 -8.45
C LEU A 268 14.57 -3.38 -9.88
N TYR A 269 15.67 -3.63 -10.61
CA TYR A 269 15.87 -3.16 -11.98
C TYR A 269 16.79 -4.12 -12.74
N GLY A 270 16.82 -3.96 -14.06
CA GLY A 270 17.74 -4.58 -14.98
C GLY A 270 17.84 -3.79 -16.28
N ASP A 271 18.48 -4.37 -17.28
CA ASP A 271 18.61 -3.73 -18.58
C ASP A 271 17.23 -3.57 -19.23
N GLY A 272 16.79 -2.30 -19.39
CA GLY A 272 15.50 -1.96 -20.00
C GLY A 272 14.28 -2.11 -19.10
N TYR A 273 14.41 -2.36 -17.79
CA TYR A 273 13.25 -2.42 -16.89
C TYR A 273 13.51 -1.96 -15.45
N ALA A 274 12.42 -1.58 -14.78
CA ALA A 274 12.37 -1.41 -13.33
C ALA A 274 11.06 -2.00 -12.75
N LEU A 275 11.11 -2.56 -11.53
CA LEU A 275 9.96 -3.06 -10.77
C LEU A 275 9.50 -1.99 -9.78
N THR A 276 8.19 -1.78 -9.62
CA THR A 276 7.62 -0.75 -8.75
C THR A 276 6.48 -1.29 -7.89
N GLY A 277 6.22 -0.65 -6.75
CA GLY A 277 5.12 -1.05 -5.88
C GLY A 277 5.15 -2.52 -5.49
N ASN A 278 3.99 -3.16 -5.47
CA ASN A 278 3.86 -4.56 -5.03
C ASN A 278 4.45 -5.58 -6.03
N SER A 279 4.77 -5.18 -7.27
CA SER A 279 5.53 -6.04 -8.19
C SER A 279 6.96 -6.23 -7.69
N ALA A 280 7.50 -5.26 -6.97
CA ALA A 280 8.81 -5.29 -6.33
C ALA A 280 8.72 -5.84 -4.89
N GLU A 281 8.08 -5.09 -3.99
CA GLU A 281 8.02 -5.43 -2.58
C GLU A 281 6.69 -5.01 -1.94
N PHE A 282 6.20 -5.85 -1.05
CA PHE A 282 5.11 -5.53 -0.12
C PHE A 282 5.49 -6.02 1.28
N LEU A 283 5.45 -5.13 2.25
CA LEU A 283 5.80 -5.46 3.63
C LEU A 283 4.61 -6.02 4.39
N ASP A 284 3.68 -5.14 4.76
CA ASP A 284 2.53 -5.45 5.60
C ASP A 284 1.51 -4.30 5.52
N PRO A 285 0.20 -4.55 5.63
CA PRO A 285 -0.80 -3.49 5.52
C PRO A 285 -0.95 -2.59 6.75
N VAL A 286 -0.36 -2.93 7.89
CA VAL A 286 -0.61 -2.29 9.20
C VAL A 286 -0.39 -0.77 9.21
N PHE A 287 0.54 -0.24 8.43
CA PHE A 287 0.82 1.19 8.35
C PHE A 287 0.42 1.84 7.02
N SER A 288 -0.40 1.17 6.21
CA SER A 288 -0.94 1.72 4.96
C SER A 288 0.13 2.20 3.95
N SER A 289 1.34 1.65 3.99
CA SER A 289 2.49 2.12 3.21
C SER A 289 2.48 1.71 1.73
N GLY A 290 1.65 0.74 1.34
CA GLY A 290 1.71 0.12 0.01
C GLY A 290 1.52 1.10 -1.15
N VAL A 291 0.50 1.97 -1.10
CA VAL A 291 0.26 2.96 -2.16
C VAL A 291 1.34 4.05 -2.18
N ALA A 292 1.85 4.46 -1.01
CA ALA A 292 2.95 5.42 -0.94
C ALA A 292 4.22 4.87 -1.61
N PHE A 293 4.59 3.63 -1.33
CA PHE A 293 5.72 2.99 -2.02
C PHE A 293 5.47 2.80 -3.51
N ALA A 294 4.25 2.43 -3.91
CA ALA A 294 3.91 2.27 -5.32
C ALA A 294 4.04 3.61 -6.08
N THR A 295 3.50 4.69 -5.54
CA THR A 295 3.57 6.03 -6.15
C THR A 295 5.00 6.60 -6.12
N THR A 296 5.73 6.43 -5.01
CA THR A 296 7.12 6.88 -4.90
C THR A 296 8.04 6.13 -5.86
N SER A 297 7.96 4.79 -5.88
CA SER A 297 8.81 3.99 -6.77
C SER A 297 8.44 4.18 -8.23
N GLY A 298 7.15 4.27 -8.56
CA GLY A 298 6.68 4.52 -9.92
C GLY A 298 7.15 5.87 -10.46
N LEU A 299 6.98 6.94 -9.69
CA LEU A 299 7.42 8.27 -10.05
C LEU A 299 8.93 8.36 -10.24
N LEU A 300 9.70 7.78 -9.32
CA LEU A 300 11.14 7.76 -9.39
C LEU A 300 11.64 6.94 -10.59
N ALA A 301 11.08 5.75 -10.81
CA ALA A 301 11.41 4.91 -11.97
C ALA A 301 11.13 5.63 -13.29
N ALA A 302 9.98 6.32 -13.40
CA ALA A 302 9.64 7.08 -14.61
C ALA A 302 10.64 8.22 -14.88
N LYS A 303 11.04 8.97 -13.86
CA LYS A 303 12.05 10.04 -13.98
C LYS A 303 13.40 9.49 -14.43
N LEU A 304 13.84 8.38 -13.85
CA LEU A 304 15.14 7.78 -14.20
C LEU A 304 15.10 7.15 -15.59
N ALA A 305 14.00 6.49 -15.95
CA ALA A 305 13.81 5.95 -17.29
C ALA A 305 13.84 7.06 -18.36
N LEU A 306 13.14 8.18 -18.11
CA LEU A 306 13.17 9.34 -19.02
C LEU A 306 14.59 9.91 -19.18
N ARG A 307 15.33 10.05 -18.08
CA ARG A 307 16.73 10.50 -18.12
C ARG A 307 17.59 9.54 -18.96
N GLN A 308 17.45 8.22 -18.75
CA GLN A 308 18.18 7.21 -19.51
C GLN A 308 17.84 7.26 -21.02
N LEU A 309 16.55 7.35 -21.36
CA LEU A 309 16.07 7.43 -22.74
C LEU A 309 16.50 8.72 -23.47
N THR A 310 16.74 9.79 -22.70
CA THR A 310 17.32 11.05 -23.20
C THR A 310 18.84 11.09 -23.11
N HIS A 311 19.49 9.92 -23.00
CA HIS A 311 20.96 9.75 -22.97
C HIS A 311 21.67 10.44 -21.80
N GLN A 312 20.97 10.75 -20.72
CA GLN A 312 21.56 11.22 -19.48
C GLN A 312 22.08 10.02 -18.66
N LYS A 313 23.18 10.23 -17.95
CA LYS A 313 23.73 9.18 -17.08
C LYS A 313 22.80 8.92 -15.90
N VAL A 314 22.43 7.66 -15.69
CA VAL A 314 21.63 7.17 -14.55
C VAL A 314 22.38 6.06 -13.83
N ASN A 315 22.45 6.14 -12.52
CA ASN A 315 22.91 5.04 -11.69
C ASN A 315 21.71 4.45 -10.93
N TRP A 316 21.09 3.43 -11.52
CA TRP A 316 19.93 2.76 -10.95
C TRP A 316 20.15 2.21 -9.54
N GLN A 317 21.38 1.74 -9.23
CA GLN A 317 21.68 1.24 -7.90
C GLN A 317 21.53 2.34 -6.85
N THR A 318 22.22 3.47 -7.04
CA THR A 318 22.24 4.52 -6.01
C THR A 318 21.03 5.43 -6.06
N GLU A 319 20.51 5.73 -7.27
CA GLU A 319 19.41 6.67 -7.45
C GLU A 319 18.02 6.01 -7.26
N TYR A 320 17.91 4.70 -7.50
CA TYR A 320 16.64 3.96 -7.37
C TYR A 320 16.67 2.98 -6.19
N VAL A 321 17.53 1.96 -6.25
CA VAL A 321 17.51 0.85 -5.27
C VAL A 321 17.81 1.35 -3.87
N ASP A 322 18.92 2.07 -3.69
CA ASP A 322 19.35 2.54 -2.37
C ASP A 322 18.34 3.52 -1.78
N TYR A 323 17.74 4.37 -2.62
CA TYR A 323 16.69 5.30 -2.19
C TYR A 323 15.43 4.56 -1.72
N ILE A 324 14.89 3.65 -2.55
CA ILE A 324 13.68 2.88 -2.19
C ILE A 324 13.95 2.01 -0.98
N GLN A 325 15.07 1.29 -0.95
CA GLN A 325 15.42 0.38 0.16
C GLN A 325 15.55 1.11 1.49
N LYS A 326 16.00 2.37 1.49
CA LYS A 326 16.06 3.19 2.69
C LYS A 326 14.68 3.36 3.33
N GLY A 327 13.67 3.75 2.56
CA GLY A 327 12.29 3.88 3.06
C GLY A 327 11.69 2.52 3.48
N VAL A 328 11.93 1.47 2.68
CA VAL A 328 11.51 0.10 2.98
C VAL A 328 12.10 -0.36 4.32
N ASN A 329 13.37 -0.11 4.60
CA ASN A 329 14.02 -0.52 5.84
C ASN A 329 13.40 0.17 7.08
N VAL A 330 13.05 1.45 6.97
CA VAL A 330 12.35 2.16 8.06
C VAL A 330 11.01 1.49 8.34
N PHE A 331 10.14 1.32 7.33
CA PHE A 331 8.84 0.67 7.53
C PHE A 331 8.98 -0.80 7.97
N SER A 332 9.93 -1.55 7.42
CA SER A 332 10.20 -2.93 7.85
C SER A 332 10.53 -3.02 9.35
N THR A 333 11.33 -2.07 9.86
CA THR A 333 11.59 -1.98 11.30
C THR A 333 10.31 -1.72 12.09
N TYR A 334 9.49 -0.76 11.64
CA TYR A 334 8.23 -0.44 12.33
C TYR A 334 7.25 -1.62 12.34
N VAL A 335 7.14 -2.36 11.24
CA VAL A 335 6.32 -3.58 11.16
C VAL A 335 6.85 -4.65 12.13
N LYS A 336 8.16 -4.89 12.15
CA LYS A 336 8.79 -5.85 13.07
C LYS A 336 8.56 -5.46 14.54
N GLU A 337 8.74 -4.17 14.86
CA GLU A 337 8.54 -3.66 16.21
C GLU A 337 7.05 -3.55 16.61
N TRP A 338 6.15 -3.48 15.64
CA TRP A 338 4.71 -3.65 15.88
C TRP A 338 4.38 -5.06 16.34
N TYR A 339 4.81 -6.07 15.56
CA TYR A 339 4.54 -7.48 15.86
C TYR A 339 5.37 -8.04 17.04
N SER A 340 6.45 -7.38 17.44
CA SER A 340 7.15 -7.68 18.71
C SER A 340 6.42 -7.12 19.94
N GLY A 341 5.50 -6.17 19.75
CA GLY A 341 4.81 -5.45 20.81
C GLY A 341 5.52 -4.17 21.27
N ASN A 342 6.77 -3.93 20.89
CA ASN A 342 7.53 -2.75 21.32
C ASN A 342 6.88 -1.45 20.85
N LEU A 343 6.49 -1.37 19.58
CA LEU A 343 5.83 -0.17 19.05
C LEU A 343 4.44 0.01 19.65
N GLN A 344 3.68 -1.08 19.87
CA GLN A 344 2.40 -1.02 20.56
C GLN A 344 2.56 -0.46 21.99
N LYS A 345 3.57 -0.90 22.74
CA LYS A 345 3.87 -0.36 24.08
C LYS A 345 4.06 1.15 24.07
N ILE A 346 4.76 1.69 23.08
CA ILE A 346 4.95 3.13 22.91
C ILE A 346 3.64 3.84 22.54
N MET A 347 2.90 3.28 21.59
CA MET A 347 1.69 3.91 21.04
C MET A 347 0.53 3.95 22.06
N PHE A 348 0.44 2.96 22.92
CA PHE A 348 -0.59 2.85 23.95
C PHE A 348 -0.15 3.34 25.34
N HIS A 349 1.05 3.93 25.43
CA HIS A 349 1.50 4.50 26.72
C HIS A 349 0.56 5.61 27.20
N PRO A 350 0.08 5.57 28.46
CA PRO A 350 -0.93 6.51 28.96
C PRO A 350 -0.47 7.97 28.97
N ASN A 351 0.83 8.20 29.11
CA ASN A 351 1.44 9.53 29.09
C ASN A 351 2.52 9.60 27.99
N PRO A 352 2.12 9.66 26.70
CA PRO A 352 3.08 9.65 25.63
C PRO A 352 3.88 10.97 25.58
N ASN A 353 5.21 10.87 25.42
CA ASN A 353 6.02 12.05 25.13
C ASN A 353 5.61 12.64 23.79
N ALA A 354 5.22 13.93 23.80
CA ALA A 354 4.68 14.60 22.61
C ALA A 354 5.69 14.64 21.44
N ALA A 355 6.99 14.82 21.72
CA ALA A 355 8.02 14.84 20.68
C ALA A 355 8.21 13.44 20.05
N ILE A 356 8.23 12.39 20.87
CA ILE A 356 8.28 10.99 20.39
C ILE A 356 7.05 10.67 19.53
N LYS A 357 5.87 11.06 20.02
CA LYS A 357 4.60 10.85 19.29
C LYS A 357 4.61 11.55 17.94
N ALA A 358 5.07 12.81 17.87
CA ALA A 358 5.20 13.57 16.64
C ALA A 358 6.17 12.91 15.64
N GLN A 359 7.32 12.42 16.13
CA GLN A 359 8.33 11.74 15.32
C GLN A 359 7.83 10.41 14.75
N ILE A 360 7.13 9.62 15.55
CA ILE A 360 6.45 8.38 15.08
C ILE A 360 5.34 8.74 14.09
N CYS A 361 4.54 9.77 14.36
CA CYS A 361 3.47 10.24 13.49
C CYS A 361 4.00 10.59 12.08
N ALA A 362 5.19 11.21 11.98
CA ALA A 362 5.82 11.50 10.70
C ALA A 362 6.18 10.23 9.91
N VAL A 363 6.62 9.16 10.58
CA VAL A 363 6.85 7.86 9.93
C VAL A 363 5.53 7.24 9.47
N LEU A 364 4.48 7.28 10.30
CA LEU A 364 3.14 6.79 9.92
C LEU A 364 2.52 7.62 8.78
N ALA A 365 2.92 8.89 8.63
CA ALA A 365 2.55 9.75 7.52
C ALA A 365 3.33 9.46 6.22
N GLY A 366 4.36 8.59 6.28
CA GLY A 366 5.15 8.16 5.12
C GLY A 366 6.46 8.92 4.92
N TYR A 367 6.81 9.89 5.77
CA TYR A 367 8.03 10.68 5.63
C TYR A 367 9.27 9.92 6.13
N VAL A 368 9.53 8.76 5.51
CA VAL A 368 10.56 7.80 5.91
C VAL A 368 11.93 8.08 5.31
N TRP A 369 12.06 9.12 4.52
CA TRP A 369 13.34 9.60 3.97
C TRP A 369 13.88 10.85 4.68
N ASP A 370 13.12 11.44 5.63
CA ASP A 370 13.54 12.60 6.40
C ASP A 370 14.47 12.20 7.56
N GLU A 371 15.78 12.22 7.30
CA GLU A 371 16.81 11.90 8.31
C GLU A 371 16.96 12.94 9.42
N SER A 372 16.27 14.08 9.35
CA SER A 372 16.21 15.01 10.48
C SER A 372 15.38 14.43 11.63
N ASN A 373 14.48 13.48 11.32
CA ASN A 373 13.72 12.71 12.29
C ASN A 373 14.58 11.57 12.89
N PRO A 374 14.90 11.58 14.19
CA PRO A 374 15.66 10.51 14.84
C PRO A 374 15.02 9.13 14.68
N PHE A 375 13.68 9.05 14.61
CA PHE A 375 12.92 7.81 14.42
C PHE A 375 12.98 7.27 12.99
N VAL A 376 13.48 8.05 12.04
CA VAL A 376 13.91 7.62 10.70
C VAL A 376 15.38 7.27 10.72
N LYS A 377 16.24 8.19 11.14
CA LYS A 377 17.70 8.05 11.06
C LYS A 377 18.26 6.88 11.87
N LYS A 378 17.67 6.60 13.03
CA LYS A 378 18.11 5.56 13.98
C LYS A 378 17.02 4.53 14.26
N HIS A 379 16.15 4.28 13.28
CA HIS A 379 14.93 3.48 13.43
C HIS A 379 15.16 2.13 14.11
N GLU A 380 16.24 1.41 13.76
CA GLU A 380 16.55 0.07 14.30
C GLU A 380 16.74 0.01 15.82
N ARG A 381 17.20 1.11 16.43
CA ARG A 381 17.54 1.17 17.85
C ARG A 381 16.54 1.96 18.67
N ILE A 382 16.02 3.06 18.11
CA ILE A 382 15.27 4.04 18.89
C ILE A 382 13.94 3.47 19.39
N VAL A 383 13.22 2.70 18.56
CA VAL A 383 11.95 2.08 18.95
C VAL A 383 12.17 1.10 20.10
N LYS A 384 13.17 0.22 19.99
CA LYS A 384 13.53 -0.75 21.03
C LYS A 384 13.93 -0.06 22.35
N ASN A 385 14.78 0.97 22.25
CA ASN A 385 15.28 1.68 23.43
C ASN A 385 14.14 2.41 24.17
N VAL A 386 13.22 3.07 23.43
CA VAL A 386 12.08 3.73 24.05
C VAL A 386 11.14 2.73 24.69
N ALA A 387 10.84 1.59 24.03
CA ALA A 387 10.03 0.53 24.62
C ALA A 387 10.65 -0.05 25.90
N ALA A 388 11.97 -0.27 25.91
CA ALA A 388 12.67 -0.75 27.09
C ALA A 388 12.65 0.26 28.25
N LEU A 389 12.79 1.55 27.98
CA LEU A 389 12.69 2.61 29.00
C LEU A 389 11.28 2.65 29.62
N ILE A 390 10.24 2.53 28.81
CA ILE A 390 8.84 2.45 29.31
C ILE A 390 8.68 1.24 30.24
N GLU A 391 9.20 0.08 29.85
CA GLU A 391 9.11 -1.14 30.65
C GLU A 391 9.84 -1.02 32.00
N MET A 392 11.03 -0.41 31.99
CA MET A 392 11.77 -0.14 33.25
C MET A 392 10.99 0.80 34.17
N ASP A 393 10.38 1.87 33.64
CA ASP A 393 9.58 2.81 34.41
C ASP A 393 8.31 2.17 35.01
N GLU A 394 7.65 1.31 34.24
CA GLU A 394 6.50 0.52 34.71
C GLU A 394 6.85 -0.46 35.83
N ASN A 395 8.00 -1.12 35.72
CA ASN A 395 8.49 -2.06 36.74
C ASN A 395 8.87 -1.33 38.03
N ASN A 396 9.51 -0.16 37.93
CA ASN A 396 9.85 0.66 39.09
C ASN A 396 8.61 1.21 39.83
N LYS A 397 7.49 1.43 39.15
CA LYS A 397 6.23 1.86 39.76
C LYS A 397 5.46 0.74 40.44
N LYS A 398 5.78 -0.53 40.13
CA LYS A 398 5.16 -1.71 40.74
C LYS A 398 5.95 -2.27 41.94
N ALA A 399 7.23 -1.90 42.03
CA ALA A 399 8.12 -2.23 43.15
C ALA A 399 7.99 -1.21 44.28
#